data_2beb44c9e80d19bcb170b6cb9d87a6f3
#
_entry.id   2beb44c9e80d19bcb170b6cb9d87a6f3
#
_cell.length_a   1.000
_cell.length_b   1.000
_cell.length_c   1.000
_cell.angle_alpha   90.00
_cell.angle_beta   90.00
_cell.angle_gamma   90.00
#
_symmetry.space_group_name_H-M   'P 1'
#
loop_
_entity.id
_entity.type
_entity.pdbx_description
1 polymer ?
#
loop_
_entity_poly.entity_id
_entity_poly.type
_entity_poly.pdbx_seq_one_letter_code
_entity_poly.pdbx_strand_id
1 'polypeptide(L)'
;MSDLNGIVVLDLTRLLPGAVATQQLAEWGADVIKIEEPRAGDYARNMNPAVFARTNRGKKSVSVDLKHPRGREIFLSLVPQADVLIEGNRPGVMARLGLGYEELREVNPRLIYVSLTGYGQHGPYAQLAGHDVNYMALGGVLALNLPTIPGVQIADLVGGSMQAVTGILLALLARHETGEGRHVDVSMYAGVTSLLTIPLTAWRTTGREPMPGNEVLSGRYACYNLYQAADGRWLAVGALEPKFWAELCRRLAAEDLIARQFEEPQAGVKERMAAIFRTKPANVWFQDLRDTDCCVTLVRTISEVAAELPDLDAAPPPALGEHTRQVFSRCGLSTTEIEELARQGVIR
;
A
#
# COMPACT_ATOMS: atom_id res chain seq x y z
N MET A 1 -0.43 4.51 -19.57
CA MET A 1 -1.62 5.39 -19.43
C MET A 1 -1.12 6.71 -18.89
N SER A 2 -1.65 7.83 -19.34
CA SER A 2 -1.18 9.19 -18.99
C SER A 2 -2.34 10.03 -18.42
N ASP A 3 -3.19 9.38 -17.62
CA ASP A 3 -4.46 9.97 -17.15
C ASP A 3 -4.25 11.11 -16.16
N LEU A 4 -3.06 11.17 -15.52
CA LEU A 4 -2.64 12.26 -14.63
C LEU A 4 -1.61 13.20 -15.26
N ASN A 5 -1.53 13.23 -16.60
CA ASN A 5 -0.63 14.14 -17.28
C ASN A 5 -0.98 15.61 -16.94
N GLY A 6 0.04 16.39 -16.55
CA GLY A 6 -0.11 17.75 -16.11
C GLY A 6 -0.37 17.92 -14.60
N ILE A 7 -0.55 16.83 -13.84
CA ILE A 7 -0.64 16.86 -12.37
C ILE A 7 0.78 16.86 -11.78
N VAL A 8 1.08 17.85 -10.94
CA VAL A 8 2.35 18.01 -10.23
C VAL A 8 2.18 17.59 -8.77
N VAL A 9 3.00 16.63 -8.33
CA VAL A 9 2.98 16.07 -6.97
C VAL A 9 4.28 16.39 -6.24
N LEU A 10 4.23 17.10 -5.12
CA LEU A 10 5.34 17.28 -4.19
C LEU A 10 5.32 16.13 -3.16
N ASP A 11 6.29 15.23 -3.26
CA ASP A 11 6.40 14.04 -2.41
C ASP A 11 7.43 14.28 -1.29
N LEU A 12 6.94 14.61 -0.08
CA LEU A 12 7.75 14.78 1.14
C LEU A 12 7.77 13.52 2.01
N THR A 13 7.28 12.39 1.47
CA THR A 13 7.23 11.14 2.21
C THR A 13 8.56 10.43 2.27
N ARG A 14 8.67 9.48 3.18
CA ARG A 14 9.83 8.61 3.36
C ARG A 14 9.37 7.17 3.52
N LEU A 15 10.29 6.24 3.23
CA LEU A 15 10.02 4.81 3.35
C LEU A 15 8.89 4.32 2.42
N LEU A 16 8.14 3.28 2.86
CA LEU A 16 7.30 2.48 1.98
C LEU A 16 5.96 3.16 1.60
N PRO A 17 5.06 3.54 2.53
CA PRO A 17 3.67 3.81 2.15
C PRO A 17 3.50 5.01 1.21
N GLY A 18 4.17 6.12 1.51
CA GLY A 18 4.09 7.31 0.65
C GLY A 18 4.81 7.12 -0.68
N ALA A 19 5.99 6.45 -0.66
CA ALA A 19 6.73 6.19 -1.89
C ALA A 19 5.93 5.31 -2.86
N VAL A 20 5.18 4.31 -2.37
CA VAL A 20 4.30 3.47 -3.21
C VAL A 20 3.12 4.29 -3.74
N ALA A 21 2.48 5.11 -2.91
CA ALA A 21 1.38 5.97 -3.35
C ALA A 21 1.82 6.90 -4.49
N THR A 22 2.93 7.60 -4.33
CA THR A 22 3.42 8.55 -5.33
C THR A 22 4.04 7.86 -6.55
N GLN A 23 4.55 6.62 -6.40
CA GLN A 23 4.96 5.79 -7.53
C GLN A 23 3.77 5.44 -8.43
N GLN A 24 2.63 5.06 -7.85
CA GLN A 24 1.41 4.80 -8.63
C GLN A 24 0.94 6.04 -9.40
N LEU A 25 0.98 7.22 -8.77
CA LEU A 25 0.65 8.47 -9.45
C LEU A 25 1.60 8.76 -10.62
N ALA A 26 2.92 8.51 -10.45
CA ALA A 26 3.91 8.65 -11.51
C ALA A 26 3.68 7.66 -12.66
N GLU A 27 3.32 6.41 -12.37
CA GLU A 27 2.98 5.41 -13.37
C GLU A 27 1.75 5.79 -14.20
N TRP A 28 0.86 6.61 -13.64
CA TRP A 28 -0.30 7.17 -14.36
C TRP A 28 -0.04 8.54 -15.00
N GLY A 29 1.21 8.99 -15.00
CA GLY A 29 1.65 10.16 -15.74
C GLY A 29 1.78 11.45 -14.94
N ALA A 30 1.61 11.44 -13.62
CA ALA A 30 1.87 12.61 -12.79
C ALA A 30 3.37 12.96 -12.74
N ASP A 31 3.69 14.25 -12.72
CA ASP A 31 5.04 14.77 -12.49
C ASP A 31 5.34 14.77 -11.00
N VAL A 32 5.99 13.72 -10.49
CA VAL A 32 6.29 13.56 -9.08
C VAL A 32 7.68 14.09 -8.77
N ILE A 33 7.72 15.08 -7.88
CA ILE A 33 8.94 15.72 -7.38
C ILE A 33 9.14 15.29 -5.92
N LYS A 34 10.07 14.37 -5.69
CA LYS A 34 10.44 13.91 -4.36
C LYS A 34 11.36 14.93 -3.69
N ILE A 35 10.90 15.45 -2.57
CA ILE A 35 11.62 16.45 -1.77
C ILE A 35 12.40 15.73 -0.67
N GLU A 36 13.71 15.91 -0.67
CA GLU A 36 14.61 15.16 0.21
C GLU A 36 15.57 16.11 0.96
N GLU A 37 15.98 15.72 2.16
CA GLU A 37 17.00 16.47 2.88
C GLU A 37 18.38 16.29 2.22
N PRO A 38 19.29 17.30 2.26
CA PRO A 38 20.50 17.31 1.44
C PRO A 38 21.56 16.23 1.78
N ARG A 39 21.60 15.73 3.02
CA ARG A 39 22.71 14.87 3.50
C ARG A 39 22.47 13.39 3.17
N ALA A 40 21.33 12.84 3.56
CA ALA A 40 21.06 11.43 3.43
C ALA A 40 19.83 11.11 2.55
N GLY A 41 18.95 12.08 2.30
CA GLY A 41 17.72 11.89 1.57
C GLY A 41 16.70 11.03 2.31
N ASP A 42 15.95 10.24 1.55
CA ASP A 42 15.06 9.23 2.10
C ASP A 42 15.89 8.08 2.72
N TYR A 43 15.52 7.65 3.92
CA TYR A 43 16.18 6.54 4.61
C TYR A 43 16.23 5.25 3.78
N ALA A 44 15.22 5.01 2.95
CA ALA A 44 15.14 3.84 2.08
C ALA A 44 16.32 3.75 1.11
N ARG A 45 16.94 4.87 0.73
CA ARG A 45 18.14 4.88 -0.14
C ARG A 45 19.27 4.00 0.40
N ASN A 46 19.46 4.01 1.72
CA ASN A 46 20.52 3.27 2.40
C ASN A 46 20.04 1.98 3.07
N MET A 47 18.79 1.97 3.60
CA MET A 47 18.24 0.81 4.31
C MET A 47 17.84 -0.31 3.36
N ASN A 48 17.24 0.02 2.22
CA ASN A 48 16.80 -0.93 1.21
C ASN A 48 16.83 -0.30 -0.20
N PRO A 49 18.03 -0.22 -0.82
CA PRO A 49 18.19 0.43 -2.12
C PRO A 49 17.32 -0.18 -3.24
N ALA A 50 17.07 -1.48 -3.19
CA ALA A 50 16.20 -2.16 -4.17
C ALA A 50 14.74 -1.71 -4.05
N VAL A 51 14.21 -1.62 -2.82
CA VAL A 51 12.85 -1.08 -2.59
C VAL A 51 12.79 0.38 -2.96
N PHE A 52 13.82 1.18 -2.61
CA PHE A 52 13.89 2.58 -3.03
C PHE A 52 13.83 2.71 -4.56
N ALA A 53 14.64 1.94 -5.28
CA ALA A 53 14.65 1.92 -6.74
C ALA A 53 13.25 1.59 -7.30
N ARG A 54 12.63 0.53 -6.80
CA ARG A 54 11.31 0.06 -7.24
C ARG A 54 10.20 1.09 -7.02
N THR A 55 10.26 1.85 -5.92
CA THR A 55 9.20 2.78 -5.51
C THR A 55 9.46 4.24 -5.88
N ASN A 56 10.60 4.56 -6.51
CA ASN A 56 10.95 5.95 -6.87
C ASN A 56 11.46 6.11 -8.31
N ARG A 57 11.39 5.07 -9.15
CA ARG A 57 11.72 5.20 -10.57
C ARG A 57 10.79 6.20 -11.27
N GLY A 58 11.33 6.97 -12.19
CA GLY A 58 10.58 7.95 -12.97
C GLY A 58 10.17 9.22 -12.21
N LYS A 59 10.44 9.31 -10.89
CA LYS A 59 10.28 10.55 -10.12
C LYS A 59 11.46 11.48 -10.35
N LYS A 60 11.27 12.77 -10.06
CA LYS A 60 12.36 13.74 -9.90
C LYS A 60 12.80 13.77 -8.45
N SER A 61 14.12 13.91 -8.17
CA SER A 61 14.65 14.16 -6.83
C SER A 61 15.11 15.60 -6.73
N VAL A 62 14.56 16.33 -5.76
CA VAL A 62 14.95 17.68 -5.38
C VAL A 62 15.41 17.64 -3.94
N SER A 63 16.64 18.13 -3.71
CA SER A 63 17.25 18.15 -2.38
C SER A 63 17.16 19.55 -1.79
N VAL A 64 16.51 19.69 -0.61
CA VAL A 64 16.39 20.97 0.10
C VAL A 64 16.22 20.78 1.60
N ASP A 65 16.94 21.57 2.39
CA ASP A 65 16.80 21.59 3.86
C ASP A 65 15.61 22.48 4.28
N LEU A 66 14.48 21.84 4.55
CA LEU A 66 13.27 22.53 5.01
C LEU A 66 13.39 23.10 6.44
N LYS A 67 14.44 22.80 7.19
CA LYS A 67 14.72 23.42 8.50
C LYS A 67 15.43 24.75 8.34
N HIS A 68 16.16 24.95 7.24
CA HIS A 68 16.83 26.20 6.95
C HIS A 68 15.83 27.24 6.41
N PRO A 69 15.85 28.52 6.88
CA PRO A 69 14.91 29.55 6.43
C PRO A 69 14.88 29.73 4.90
N ARG A 70 16.05 29.81 4.26
CA ARG A 70 16.15 29.90 2.79
C ARG A 70 15.65 28.64 2.09
N GLY A 71 15.84 27.46 2.69
CA GLY A 71 15.31 26.20 2.16
C GLY A 71 13.78 26.19 2.13
N ARG A 72 13.14 26.70 3.19
CA ARG A 72 11.68 26.86 3.20
C ARG A 72 11.20 27.87 2.15
N GLU A 73 11.88 29.00 2.04
CA GLU A 73 11.53 30.03 1.05
C GLU A 73 11.55 29.49 -0.38
N ILE A 74 12.63 28.80 -0.76
CA ILE A 74 12.71 28.22 -2.10
C ILE A 74 11.75 27.05 -2.30
N PHE A 75 11.43 26.27 -1.26
CA PHE A 75 10.40 25.25 -1.33
C PHE A 75 9.01 25.87 -1.58
N LEU A 76 8.69 26.98 -0.92
CA LEU A 76 7.42 27.69 -1.12
C LEU A 76 7.24 28.17 -2.57
N SER A 77 8.32 28.40 -3.34
CA SER A 77 8.21 28.75 -4.75
C SER A 77 7.70 27.59 -5.64
N LEU A 78 7.75 26.35 -5.16
CA LEU A 78 7.18 25.17 -5.86
C LEU A 78 5.67 25.05 -5.65
N VAL A 79 5.15 25.52 -4.52
CA VAL A 79 3.77 25.30 -4.09
C VAL A 79 2.72 25.87 -5.06
N PRO A 80 2.89 27.07 -5.67
CA PRO A 80 1.91 27.60 -6.63
C PRO A 80 1.69 26.73 -7.87
N GLN A 81 2.68 25.90 -8.25
CA GLN A 81 2.63 25.03 -9.41
C GLN A 81 2.24 23.59 -9.05
N ALA A 82 2.08 23.29 -7.76
CA ALA A 82 1.76 21.95 -7.28
C ALA A 82 0.24 21.72 -7.23
N ASP A 83 -0.18 20.56 -7.66
CA ASP A 83 -1.56 20.09 -7.52
C ASP A 83 -1.77 19.34 -6.21
N VAL A 84 -0.76 18.53 -5.82
CA VAL A 84 -0.77 17.68 -4.64
C VAL A 84 0.52 17.86 -3.87
N LEU A 85 0.41 17.93 -2.56
CA LEU A 85 1.53 17.73 -1.64
C LEU A 85 1.19 16.55 -0.75
N ILE A 86 2.08 15.59 -0.64
CA ILE A 86 1.94 14.46 0.28
C ILE A 86 3.13 14.40 1.24
N GLU A 87 2.84 14.27 2.54
CA GLU A 87 3.84 14.19 3.60
C GLU A 87 3.52 13.04 4.57
N GLY A 88 4.54 12.52 5.26
CA GLY A 88 4.43 11.42 6.20
C GLY A 88 5.03 11.72 7.57
N ASN A 89 5.08 12.99 7.98
CA ASN A 89 5.62 13.40 9.26
C ASN A 89 4.60 13.18 10.39
N ARG A 90 5.08 13.11 11.63
CA ARG A 90 4.18 13.12 12.79
C ARG A 90 3.35 14.40 12.83
N PRO A 91 2.08 14.32 13.31
CA PRO A 91 1.23 15.50 13.41
C PRO A 91 1.91 16.71 14.06
N GLY A 92 1.73 17.86 13.45
CA GLY A 92 2.31 19.13 13.90
C GLY A 92 3.75 19.41 13.44
N VAL A 93 4.46 18.48 12.81
CA VAL A 93 5.83 18.72 12.31
C VAL A 93 5.81 19.74 11.18
N MET A 94 4.95 19.57 10.19
CA MET A 94 4.85 20.49 9.04
C MET A 94 4.39 21.88 9.46
N ALA A 95 3.43 21.99 10.38
CA ALA A 95 2.99 23.29 10.93
C ALA A 95 4.13 24.02 11.64
N ARG A 96 4.97 23.32 12.44
CA ARG A 96 6.15 23.94 13.07
C ARG A 96 7.20 24.42 12.06
N LEU A 97 7.23 23.85 10.87
CA LEU A 97 8.07 24.32 9.77
C LEU A 97 7.43 25.49 8.98
N GLY A 98 6.18 25.88 9.29
CA GLY A 98 5.43 26.86 8.50
C GLY A 98 5.02 26.30 7.12
N LEU A 99 4.87 24.98 7.02
CA LEU A 99 4.53 24.23 5.79
C LEU A 99 3.31 23.32 6.01
N GLY A 100 2.48 23.62 7.00
CA GLY A 100 1.22 22.92 7.24
C GLY A 100 0.14 23.30 6.21
N TYR A 101 -1.00 22.60 6.29
CA TYR A 101 -2.09 22.81 5.34
C TYR A 101 -2.59 24.25 5.31
N GLU A 102 -2.78 24.88 6.47
CA GLU A 102 -3.33 26.25 6.53
C GLU A 102 -2.38 27.25 5.89
N GLU A 103 -1.08 27.14 6.16
CA GLU A 103 -0.08 28.03 5.56
C GLU A 103 0.05 27.83 4.04
N LEU A 104 0.03 26.56 3.58
CA LEU A 104 0.18 26.29 2.15
C LEU A 104 -1.10 26.58 1.35
N ARG A 105 -2.27 26.51 1.97
CA ARG A 105 -3.55 26.90 1.38
C ARG A 105 -3.59 28.42 1.07
N GLU A 106 -2.96 29.25 1.89
CA GLU A 106 -2.83 30.69 1.61
C GLU A 106 -1.99 30.96 0.35
N VAL A 107 -0.96 30.14 0.10
CA VAL A 107 -0.10 30.22 -1.09
C VAL A 107 -0.78 29.64 -2.33
N ASN A 108 -1.46 28.50 -2.17
CA ASN A 108 -2.18 27.82 -3.26
C ASN A 108 -3.52 27.25 -2.75
N PRO A 109 -4.63 28.00 -2.88
CA PRO A 109 -5.96 27.52 -2.45
C PRO A 109 -6.45 26.26 -3.18
N ARG A 110 -5.80 25.90 -4.29
CA ARG A 110 -6.13 24.69 -5.07
C ARG A 110 -5.34 23.46 -4.65
N LEU A 111 -4.37 23.61 -3.74
CA LEU A 111 -3.51 22.52 -3.31
C LEU A 111 -4.28 21.42 -2.57
N ILE A 112 -4.09 20.19 -3.00
CA ILE A 112 -4.52 19.00 -2.26
C ILE A 112 -3.37 18.61 -1.34
N TYR A 113 -3.57 18.81 -0.04
CA TYR A 113 -2.59 18.50 0.99
C TYR A 113 -2.90 17.16 1.64
N VAL A 114 -1.99 16.19 1.58
CA VAL A 114 -2.19 14.84 2.09
C VAL A 114 -1.25 14.56 3.24
N SER A 115 -1.79 14.28 4.42
CA SER A 115 -1.04 13.77 5.55
C SER A 115 -1.23 12.26 5.65
N LEU A 116 -0.20 11.49 5.30
CA LEU A 116 -0.19 10.03 5.37
C LEU A 116 0.56 9.57 6.62
N THR A 117 -0.16 9.18 7.66
CA THR A 117 0.43 8.86 8.96
C THR A 117 -0.07 7.54 9.53
N GLY A 118 0.61 7.02 10.56
CA GLY A 118 0.25 5.76 11.19
C GLY A 118 -1.16 5.76 11.79
N TYR A 119 -1.49 6.84 12.51
CA TYR A 119 -2.72 6.89 13.30
C TYR A 119 -3.62 8.09 12.98
N GLY A 120 -3.34 8.86 11.92
CA GLY A 120 -4.07 10.06 11.56
C GLY A 120 -3.56 11.30 12.29
N GLN A 121 -4.14 12.45 11.94
CA GLN A 121 -3.77 13.75 12.52
C GLN A 121 -4.37 13.97 13.91
N HIS A 122 -5.43 13.25 14.25
CA HIS A 122 -6.22 13.43 15.48
C HIS A 122 -6.42 12.12 16.22
N GLY A 123 -6.84 12.21 17.50
CA GLY A 123 -7.18 11.06 18.33
C GLY A 123 -6.06 10.62 19.27
N PRO A 124 -6.35 9.61 20.11
CA PRO A 124 -5.47 9.24 21.24
C PRO A 124 -4.14 8.62 20.79
N TYR A 125 -4.05 8.12 19.58
CA TYR A 125 -2.86 7.45 19.03
C TYR A 125 -2.03 8.33 18.10
N ALA A 126 -2.48 9.54 17.76
CA ALA A 126 -1.85 10.39 16.72
C ALA A 126 -0.35 10.62 16.92
N GLN A 127 0.13 10.67 18.16
CA GLN A 127 1.55 10.88 18.49
C GLN A 127 2.33 9.58 18.74
N LEU A 128 1.70 8.39 18.67
CA LEU A 128 2.41 7.14 18.85
C LEU A 128 3.37 6.84 17.69
N ALA A 129 4.51 6.25 18.04
CA ALA A 129 5.39 5.64 17.06
C ALA A 129 4.84 4.27 16.66
N GLY A 130 5.02 3.88 15.39
CA GLY A 130 4.63 2.58 14.91
C GLY A 130 5.13 2.30 13.51
N HIS A 131 5.02 1.05 13.14
CA HIS A 131 5.18 0.50 11.81
C HIS A 131 3.96 -0.34 11.46
N ASP A 132 3.90 -0.87 10.28
CA ASP A 132 2.81 -1.69 9.74
C ASP A 132 2.19 -2.65 10.77
N VAL A 133 3.03 -3.45 11.44
CA VAL A 133 2.58 -4.43 12.45
C VAL A 133 1.84 -3.79 13.63
N ASN A 134 2.22 -2.57 14.04
CA ASN A 134 1.55 -1.86 15.13
C ASN A 134 0.19 -1.32 14.71
N TYR A 135 0.08 -0.83 13.46
CA TYR A 135 -1.19 -0.35 12.90
C TYR A 135 -2.17 -1.51 12.71
N MET A 136 -1.68 -2.67 12.21
CA MET A 136 -2.47 -3.90 12.11
C MET A 136 -2.91 -4.44 13.48
N ALA A 137 -2.04 -4.37 14.50
CA ALA A 137 -2.35 -4.84 15.85
C ALA A 137 -3.49 -4.03 16.47
N LEU A 138 -3.34 -2.71 16.55
CA LEU A 138 -4.38 -1.81 17.07
C LEU A 138 -5.65 -1.82 16.21
N GLY A 139 -5.50 -1.97 14.87
CA GLY A 139 -6.60 -2.08 13.93
C GLY A 139 -7.36 -3.39 13.97
N GLY A 140 -6.93 -4.38 14.78
CA GLY A 140 -7.62 -5.66 14.99
C GLY A 140 -7.35 -6.72 13.91
N VAL A 141 -6.72 -6.35 12.78
CA VAL A 141 -6.45 -7.29 11.67
C VAL A 141 -5.43 -8.36 12.08
N LEU A 142 -4.45 -7.99 12.91
CA LEU A 142 -3.43 -8.94 13.35
C LEU A 142 -4.01 -10.05 14.24
N ALA A 143 -5.06 -9.77 15.00
CA ALA A 143 -5.73 -10.77 15.84
C ALA A 143 -6.29 -11.95 15.02
N LEU A 144 -6.66 -11.70 13.76
CA LEU A 144 -7.18 -12.73 12.83
C LEU A 144 -6.08 -13.62 12.24
N ASN A 145 -4.81 -13.30 12.47
CA ASN A 145 -3.65 -13.98 11.90
C ASN A 145 -2.72 -14.61 12.95
N LEU A 146 -3.02 -14.42 14.24
CA LEU A 146 -2.16 -14.93 15.32
C LEU A 146 -1.90 -16.43 15.20
N PRO A 147 -0.65 -16.88 15.48
CA PRO A 147 0.51 -16.11 15.95
C PRO A 147 1.40 -15.58 14.81
N THR A 148 0.95 -15.54 13.58
CA THR A 148 1.76 -15.17 12.42
C THR A 148 1.56 -13.69 12.03
N ILE A 149 2.63 -13.07 11.55
CA ILE A 149 2.58 -11.74 10.93
C ILE A 149 2.45 -11.95 9.41
N PRO A 150 1.47 -11.34 8.73
CA PRO A 150 1.39 -11.39 7.25
C PRO A 150 2.71 -10.97 6.60
N GLY A 151 3.12 -11.68 5.56
CA GLY A 151 4.37 -11.42 4.84
C GLY A 151 4.35 -10.16 3.96
N VAL A 152 3.20 -9.47 3.86
CA VAL A 152 3.02 -8.20 3.15
C VAL A 152 2.56 -7.13 4.13
N GLN A 153 2.96 -5.88 3.90
CA GLN A 153 2.67 -4.73 4.76
C GLN A 153 1.27 -4.19 4.45
N ILE A 154 0.25 -4.81 5.06
CA ILE A 154 -1.17 -4.53 4.75
C ILE A 154 -1.57 -3.12 5.19
N ALA A 155 -1.13 -2.68 6.38
CA ALA A 155 -1.47 -1.35 6.87
C ALA A 155 -0.77 -0.25 6.04
N ASP A 156 0.52 -0.43 5.72
CA ASP A 156 1.27 0.53 4.90
C ASP A 156 0.70 0.62 3.48
N LEU A 157 0.45 -0.52 2.83
CA LEU A 157 0.07 -0.56 1.42
C LEU A 157 -1.43 -0.34 1.20
N VAL A 158 -2.29 -1.09 1.88
CA VAL A 158 -3.74 -0.99 1.69
C VAL A 158 -4.32 0.13 2.54
N GLY A 159 -3.96 0.17 3.83
CA GLY A 159 -4.42 1.20 4.76
C GLY A 159 -3.82 2.58 4.50
N GLY A 160 -2.61 2.65 3.96
CA GLY A 160 -1.88 3.87 3.66
C GLY A 160 -1.86 4.23 2.19
N SER A 161 -1.04 3.53 1.39
CA SER A 161 -0.78 3.92 -0.01
C SER A 161 -2.05 3.98 -0.85
N MET A 162 -2.87 2.92 -0.84
CA MET A 162 -4.09 2.88 -1.65
C MET A 162 -5.13 3.89 -1.17
N GLN A 163 -5.26 4.12 0.15
CA GLN A 163 -6.15 5.15 0.68
C GLN A 163 -5.68 6.56 0.31
N ALA A 164 -4.35 6.82 0.32
CA ALA A 164 -3.80 8.09 -0.11
C ALA A 164 -4.09 8.36 -1.60
N VAL A 165 -3.84 7.38 -2.47
CA VAL A 165 -4.18 7.49 -3.90
C VAL A 165 -5.67 7.74 -4.10
N THR A 166 -6.54 6.97 -3.44
CA THR A 166 -8.00 7.17 -3.52
C THR A 166 -8.40 8.57 -3.07
N GLY A 167 -7.87 9.02 -1.92
CA GLY A 167 -8.14 10.35 -1.39
C GLY A 167 -7.68 11.48 -2.33
N ILE A 168 -6.50 11.34 -2.93
CA ILE A 168 -5.97 12.28 -3.93
C ILE A 168 -6.90 12.35 -5.15
N LEU A 169 -7.26 11.21 -5.73
CA LEU A 169 -8.10 11.17 -6.92
C LEU A 169 -9.50 11.76 -6.66
N LEU A 170 -10.11 11.46 -5.51
CA LEU A 170 -11.39 12.05 -5.09
C LEU A 170 -11.28 13.57 -4.88
N ALA A 171 -10.15 14.02 -4.29
CA ALA A 171 -9.91 15.45 -4.09
C ALA A 171 -9.67 16.19 -5.42
N LEU A 172 -8.94 15.58 -6.36
CA LEU A 172 -8.76 16.11 -7.72
C LEU A 172 -10.09 16.24 -8.48
N LEU A 173 -10.93 15.21 -8.39
CA LEU A 173 -12.27 15.23 -8.99
C LEU A 173 -13.13 16.32 -8.39
N ALA A 174 -13.21 16.42 -7.06
CA ALA A 174 -13.96 17.45 -6.38
C ALA A 174 -13.45 18.87 -6.68
N ARG A 175 -12.12 19.04 -6.79
CA ARG A 175 -11.47 20.31 -7.15
C ARG A 175 -11.87 20.78 -8.56
N HIS A 176 -12.14 19.85 -9.48
CA HIS A 176 -12.60 20.20 -10.82
C HIS A 176 -13.91 21.02 -10.78
N GLU A 177 -14.79 20.68 -9.85
CA GLU A 177 -16.07 21.37 -9.69
C GLU A 177 -15.98 22.57 -8.77
N THR A 178 -15.28 22.44 -7.63
CA THR A 178 -15.22 23.50 -6.59
C THR A 178 -14.20 24.59 -6.87
N GLY A 179 -13.18 24.29 -7.66
CA GLY A 179 -12.00 25.14 -7.84
C GLY A 179 -11.03 25.11 -6.65
N GLU A 180 -11.36 24.46 -5.53
CA GLU A 180 -10.60 24.49 -4.28
C GLU A 180 -9.94 23.14 -3.99
N GLY A 181 -8.71 23.21 -3.41
CA GLY A 181 -8.04 22.07 -2.80
C GLY A 181 -8.62 21.71 -1.44
N ARG A 182 -8.02 20.71 -0.80
CA ARG A 182 -8.42 20.29 0.56
C ARG A 182 -7.32 19.54 1.29
N HIS A 183 -7.47 19.44 2.60
CA HIS A 183 -6.68 18.53 3.41
C HIS A 183 -7.28 17.11 3.36
N VAL A 184 -6.43 16.11 3.12
CA VAL A 184 -6.76 14.68 3.14
C VAL A 184 -5.93 14.04 4.24
N ASP A 185 -6.58 13.65 5.33
CA ASP A 185 -5.95 12.93 6.44
C ASP A 185 -6.07 11.42 6.20
N VAL A 186 -4.94 10.76 5.97
CA VAL A 186 -4.86 9.32 5.73
C VAL A 186 -4.19 8.64 6.92
N SER A 187 -4.97 7.84 7.64
CA SER A 187 -4.53 7.03 8.77
C SER A 187 -4.39 5.57 8.35
N MET A 188 -3.17 5.03 8.40
CA MET A 188 -2.93 3.61 8.12
C MET A 188 -3.72 2.70 9.07
N TYR A 189 -3.82 3.09 10.33
CA TYR A 189 -4.65 2.42 11.35
C TYR A 189 -6.15 2.41 10.97
N ALA A 190 -6.71 3.55 10.59
CA ALA A 190 -8.12 3.63 10.19
C ALA A 190 -8.37 2.86 8.89
N GLY A 191 -7.44 2.97 7.93
CA GLY A 191 -7.51 2.25 6.67
C GLY A 191 -7.50 0.73 6.87
N VAL A 192 -6.62 0.21 7.72
CA VAL A 192 -6.58 -1.24 7.98
C VAL A 192 -7.79 -1.70 8.80
N THR A 193 -8.31 -0.88 9.71
CA THR A 193 -9.53 -1.18 10.47
C THR A 193 -10.76 -1.32 9.55
N SER A 194 -10.81 -0.56 8.46
CA SER A 194 -11.90 -0.65 7.49
C SER A 194 -12.00 -2.02 6.79
N LEU A 195 -10.91 -2.80 6.78
CA LEU A 195 -10.89 -4.16 6.23
C LEU A 195 -11.65 -5.17 7.09
N LEU A 196 -11.98 -4.84 8.33
CA LEU A 196 -12.71 -5.71 9.25
C LEU A 196 -14.22 -5.83 8.94
N THR A 197 -14.67 -5.50 7.74
CA THR A 197 -16.10 -5.49 7.38
C THR A 197 -16.79 -6.80 7.78
N ILE A 198 -16.26 -7.95 7.35
CA ILE A 198 -16.87 -9.27 7.64
C ILE A 198 -16.70 -9.66 9.10
N PRO A 199 -15.48 -9.74 9.67
CA PRO A 199 -15.32 -10.19 11.05
C PRO A 199 -16.01 -9.27 12.07
N LEU A 200 -16.01 -7.97 11.87
CA LEU A 200 -16.69 -7.01 12.74
C LEU A 200 -18.22 -7.17 12.65
N THR A 201 -18.76 -7.38 11.46
CA THR A 201 -20.19 -7.64 11.28
C THR A 201 -20.58 -8.96 11.95
N ALA A 202 -19.80 -10.02 11.76
CA ALA A 202 -20.03 -11.30 12.40
C ALA A 202 -20.00 -11.20 13.93
N TRP A 203 -19.01 -10.50 14.50
CA TRP A 203 -18.94 -10.23 15.94
C TRP A 203 -20.17 -9.46 16.45
N ARG A 204 -20.57 -8.38 15.77
CA ARG A 204 -21.76 -7.59 16.16
C ARG A 204 -23.05 -8.41 16.13
N THR A 205 -23.14 -9.36 15.21
CA THR A 205 -24.36 -10.19 15.05
C THR A 205 -24.42 -11.33 16.04
N THR A 206 -23.26 -11.95 16.37
CA THR A 206 -23.21 -13.18 17.14
C THR A 206 -22.68 -12.99 18.58
N GLY A 207 -21.99 -11.88 18.87
CA GLY A 207 -21.22 -11.66 20.10
C GLY A 207 -20.00 -12.58 20.23
N ARG A 208 -19.70 -13.41 19.24
CA ARG A 208 -18.60 -14.37 19.26
C ARG A 208 -17.34 -13.74 18.70
N GLU A 209 -16.24 -13.82 19.44
CA GLU A 209 -14.93 -13.34 18.98
C GLU A 209 -14.43 -14.20 17.80
N PRO A 210 -14.01 -13.58 16.68
CA PRO A 210 -13.43 -14.31 15.56
C PRO A 210 -12.13 -15.01 15.96
N MET A 211 -11.95 -16.22 15.48
CA MET A 211 -10.76 -17.04 15.78
C MET A 211 -9.89 -17.21 14.55
N PRO A 212 -8.55 -17.02 14.65
CA PRO A 212 -7.64 -17.27 13.53
C PRO A 212 -7.84 -18.64 12.90
N GLY A 213 -7.98 -18.69 11.56
CA GLY A 213 -8.14 -19.94 10.83
C GLY A 213 -9.46 -20.67 11.06
N ASN A 214 -10.42 -20.07 11.78
CA ASN A 214 -11.69 -20.72 12.12
C ASN A 214 -12.94 -19.91 11.79
N GLU A 215 -12.85 -19.03 10.79
CA GLU A 215 -13.99 -18.32 10.25
C GLU A 215 -14.32 -18.81 8.83
N VAL A 216 -15.50 -18.51 8.33
CA VAL A 216 -16.01 -19.01 7.03
C VAL A 216 -15.00 -18.82 5.90
N LEU A 217 -14.37 -17.63 5.83
CA LEU A 217 -13.38 -17.26 4.82
C LEU A 217 -11.94 -17.36 5.32
N SER A 218 -11.67 -18.14 6.36
CA SER A 218 -10.31 -18.31 6.88
C SER A 218 -9.99 -19.75 7.33
N GLY A 219 -10.66 -20.76 6.73
CA GLY A 219 -10.29 -22.16 6.95
C GLY A 219 -11.22 -22.95 7.86
N ARG A 220 -12.36 -22.39 8.30
CA ARG A 220 -13.35 -23.16 9.08
C ARG A 220 -13.86 -24.38 8.34
N TYR A 221 -14.21 -24.22 7.06
CA TYR A 221 -14.79 -25.26 6.21
C TYR A 221 -13.78 -25.83 5.22
N ALA A 222 -13.97 -27.10 4.87
CA ALA A 222 -13.12 -27.78 3.90
C ALA A 222 -13.18 -27.14 2.50
N CYS A 223 -14.31 -26.55 2.14
CA CYS A 223 -14.52 -25.87 0.87
C CYS A 223 -13.79 -24.51 0.74
N TYR A 224 -13.26 -23.98 1.85
CA TYR A 224 -12.46 -22.76 1.86
C TYR A 224 -11.22 -22.96 2.72
N ASN A 225 -10.19 -23.58 2.15
CA ASN A 225 -9.02 -24.02 2.92
C ASN A 225 -7.78 -24.19 2.04
N LEU A 226 -6.65 -24.47 2.70
CA LEU A 226 -5.37 -24.81 2.06
C LEU A 226 -5.09 -26.30 2.25
N TYR A 227 -4.63 -26.97 1.18
CA TYR A 227 -4.27 -28.39 1.21
C TYR A 227 -2.87 -28.62 0.65
N GLN A 228 -2.08 -29.44 1.35
CA GLN A 228 -0.75 -29.80 0.91
C GLN A 228 -0.83 -31.00 -0.04
N ALA A 229 -0.19 -30.90 -1.18
CA ALA A 229 -0.09 -31.93 -2.19
C ALA A 229 1.06 -32.94 -1.89
N ALA A 230 1.19 -33.98 -2.70
CA ALA A 230 2.21 -35.01 -2.53
C ALA A 230 3.66 -34.51 -2.57
N ASP A 231 3.91 -33.45 -3.30
CA ASP A 231 5.22 -32.78 -3.45
C ASP A 231 5.49 -31.71 -2.36
N GLY A 232 4.63 -31.60 -1.36
CA GLY A 232 4.74 -30.61 -0.28
C GLY A 232 4.30 -29.22 -0.64
N ARG A 233 3.92 -28.95 -1.88
CA ARG A 233 3.35 -27.65 -2.32
C ARG A 233 1.89 -27.53 -1.89
N TRP A 234 1.37 -26.31 -1.90
CA TRP A 234 0.02 -26.01 -1.45
C TRP A 234 -0.93 -25.68 -2.58
N LEU A 235 -2.16 -26.09 -2.39
CA LEU A 235 -3.32 -25.71 -3.19
C LEU A 235 -4.28 -24.89 -2.33
N ALA A 236 -4.87 -23.86 -2.90
CA ALA A 236 -5.94 -23.08 -2.29
C ALA A 236 -7.28 -23.53 -2.89
N VAL A 237 -8.20 -23.91 -2.03
CA VAL A 237 -9.58 -24.28 -2.38
C VAL A 237 -10.50 -23.16 -1.91
N GLY A 238 -11.28 -22.58 -2.83
CA GLY A 238 -12.26 -21.52 -2.59
C GLY A 238 -13.66 -21.91 -3.10
N ALA A 239 -14.03 -23.17 -3.02
CA ALA A 239 -15.29 -23.74 -3.54
C ALA A 239 -16.48 -23.45 -2.59
N LEU A 240 -16.74 -22.18 -2.28
CA LEU A 240 -17.69 -21.73 -1.27
C LEU A 240 -19.15 -21.96 -1.72
N GLU A 241 -19.47 -21.71 -2.99
CA GLU A 241 -20.81 -21.95 -3.52
C GLU A 241 -21.06 -23.44 -3.69
N PRO A 242 -22.29 -23.94 -3.37
CA PRO A 242 -22.59 -25.36 -3.43
C PRO A 242 -22.30 -26.02 -4.78
N LYS A 243 -22.46 -25.30 -5.88
CA LYS A 243 -22.16 -25.81 -7.23
C LYS A 243 -20.67 -26.08 -7.44
N PHE A 244 -19.79 -25.21 -6.95
CA PHE A 244 -18.33 -25.36 -7.06
C PHE A 244 -17.84 -26.48 -6.13
N TRP A 245 -18.39 -26.57 -4.93
CA TRP A 245 -18.10 -27.68 -4.01
C TRP A 245 -18.52 -29.04 -4.58
N ALA A 246 -19.73 -29.13 -5.12
CA ALA A 246 -20.24 -30.36 -5.74
C ALA A 246 -19.39 -30.78 -6.95
N GLU A 247 -18.98 -29.82 -7.79
CA GLU A 247 -18.10 -30.11 -8.93
C GLU A 247 -16.72 -30.57 -8.46
N LEU A 248 -16.13 -29.90 -7.48
CA LEU A 248 -14.87 -30.31 -6.87
C LEU A 248 -14.97 -31.77 -6.32
N CYS A 249 -15.99 -32.07 -5.55
CA CYS A 249 -16.17 -33.40 -4.98
C CYS A 249 -16.29 -34.50 -6.09
N ARG A 250 -17.00 -34.22 -7.19
CA ARG A 250 -17.07 -35.16 -8.33
C ARG A 250 -15.70 -35.35 -8.97
N ARG A 251 -14.95 -34.29 -9.22
CA ARG A 251 -13.59 -34.38 -9.79
C ARG A 251 -12.62 -35.15 -8.91
N LEU A 252 -12.84 -35.10 -7.62
CA LEU A 252 -12.04 -35.82 -6.63
C LEU A 252 -12.53 -37.25 -6.33
N ALA A 253 -13.59 -37.74 -6.99
CA ALA A 253 -14.28 -38.99 -6.69
C ALA A 253 -14.65 -39.11 -5.19
N ALA A 254 -15.24 -38.03 -4.66
CA ALA A 254 -15.61 -37.85 -3.26
C ALA A 254 -17.03 -37.27 -3.13
N GLU A 255 -17.97 -37.75 -3.91
CA GLU A 255 -19.37 -37.29 -3.98
C GLU A 255 -20.09 -37.37 -2.64
N ASP A 256 -19.65 -38.28 -1.77
CA ASP A 256 -20.13 -38.43 -0.39
C ASP A 256 -19.89 -37.14 0.45
N LEU A 257 -18.96 -36.31 0.05
CA LEU A 257 -18.68 -35.01 0.72
C LEU A 257 -19.59 -33.87 0.27
N ILE A 258 -20.37 -34.03 -0.82
CA ILE A 258 -21.19 -32.93 -1.36
C ILE A 258 -22.16 -32.41 -0.30
N ALA A 259 -22.88 -33.31 0.38
CA ALA A 259 -23.86 -32.96 1.42
C ALA A 259 -23.20 -32.45 2.72
N ARG A 260 -21.88 -32.62 2.86
CA ARG A 260 -21.13 -32.33 4.08
C ARG A 260 -20.38 -30.98 4.02
N GLN A 261 -20.66 -30.14 3.04
CA GLN A 261 -19.95 -28.88 2.82
C GLN A 261 -19.83 -27.98 4.07
N PHE A 262 -20.94 -27.86 4.81
CA PHE A 262 -21.04 -27.04 6.03
C PHE A 262 -21.41 -27.87 7.27
N GLU A 263 -21.28 -29.20 7.20
CA GLU A 263 -21.49 -30.10 8.34
C GLU A 263 -20.46 -29.81 9.44
N GLU A 264 -20.90 -29.78 10.69
CA GLU A 264 -19.99 -29.65 11.85
C GLU A 264 -19.97 -30.95 12.66
N PRO A 265 -18.81 -31.39 13.14
CA PRO A 265 -17.47 -30.79 12.99
C PRO A 265 -16.83 -31.07 11.62
N GLN A 266 -16.07 -30.13 11.11
CA GLN A 266 -15.41 -30.19 9.79
C GLN A 266 -14.13 -31.07 9.75
N ALA A 267 -13.62 -31.52 10.88
CA ALA A 267 -12.33 -32.20 10.96
C ALA A 267 -12.23 -33.39 9.98
N GLY A 268 -13.22 -34.31 9.98
CA GLY A 268 -13.22 -35.48 9.10
C GLY A 268 -13.33 -35.13 7.62
N VAL A 269 -14.05 -34.07 7.26
CA VAL A 269 -14.12 -33.57 5.85
C VAL A 269 -12.77 -33.03 5.42
N LYS A 270 -12.13 -32.20 6.25
CA LYS A 270 -10.79 -31.65 5.98
C LYS A 270 -9.73 -32.72 5.87
N GLU A 271 -9.74 -33.73 6.76
CA GLU A 271 -8.81 -34.86 6.72
C GLU A 271 -8.98 -35.67 5.42
N ARG A 272 -10.22 -35.92 5.00
CA ARG A 272 -10.51 -36.60 3.75
C ARG A 272 -10.01 -35.85 2.54
N MET A 273 -10.28 -34.54 2.46
CA MET A 273 -9.75 -33.63 1.42
C MET A 273 -8.22 -33.61 1.41
N ALA A 274 -7.60 -33.50 2.56
CA ALA A 274 -6.14 -33.52 2.70
C ALA A 274 -5.55 -34.86 2.22
N ALA A 275 -6.17 -35.97 2.55
CA ALA A 275 -5.73 -37.28 2.07
C ALA A 275 -5.80 -37.39 0.54
N ILE A 276 -6.87 -36.88 -0.07
CA ILE A 276 -7.01 -36.87 -1.53
C ILE A 276 -5.92 -35.98 -2.18
N PHE A 277 -5.74 -34.76 -1.73
CA PHE A 277 -4.75 -33.86 -2.34
C PHE A 277 -3.30 -34.38 -2.19
N ARG A 278 -2.98 -35.15 -1.17
CA ARG A 278 -1.66 -35.81 -1.02
C ARG A 278 -1.39 -36.93 -2.03
N THR A 279 -2.32 -37.31 -2.88
CA THR A 279 -2.13 -38.40 -3.85
C THR A 279 -1.39 -38.00 -5.13
N LYS A 280 -1.35 -36.70 -5.45
CA LYS A 280 -0.67 -36.15 -6.65
C LYS A 280 0.11 -34.90 -6.33
N PRO A 281 1.13 -34.52 -7.13
CA PRO A 281 1.78 -33.22 -7.06
C PRO A 281 0.82 -32.05 -7.32
N ALA A 282 1.09 -30.88 -6.72
CA ALA A 282 0.20 -29.72 -6.78
C ALA A 282 -0.04 -29.21 -8.21
N ASN A 283 1.00 -29.18 -9.06
CA ASN A 283 0.86 -28.79 -10.45
C ASN A 283 -0.01 -29.76 -11.26
N VAL A 284 0.01 -31.05 -10.95
CA VAL A 284 -0.86 -32.04 -11.61
C VAL A 284 -2.31 -31.78 -11.21
N TRP A 285 -2.60 -31.60 -9.91
CA TRP A 285 -3.92 -31.18 -9.45
C TRP A 285 -4.41 -29.91 -10.13
N PHE A 286 -3.55 -28.90 -10.22
CA PHE A 286 -3.92 -27.65 -10.88
C PHE A 286 -4.26 -27.84 -12.35
N GLN A 287 -3.50 -28.63 -13.10
CA GLN A 287 -3.81 -28.92 -14.50
C GLN A 287 -5.12 -29.73 -14.66
N ASP A 288 -5.37 -30.70 -13.76
CA ASP A 288 -6.59 -31.52 -13.80
C ASP A 288 -7.87 -30.69 -13.49
N LEU A 289 -7.74 -29.61 -12.70
CA LEU A 289 -8.89 -28.87 -12.14
C LEU A 289 -9.08 -27.47 -12.72
N ARG A 290 -8.06 -26.85 -13.34
CA ARG A 290 -8.08 -25.45 -13.78
C ARG A 290 -9.17 -25.10 -14.78
N ASP A 291 -9.57 -26.06 -15.61
CA ASP A 291 -10.57 -25.85 -16.66
C ASP A 291 -11.98 -26.31 -16.19
N THR A 292 -12.17 -26.44 -14.87
CA THR A 292 -13.42 -26.83 -14.23
C THR A 292 -13.89 -25.79 -13.22
N ASP A 293 -15.20 -25.70 -12.99
CA ASP A 293 -15.80 -24.76 -12.04
C ASP A 293 -15.67 -25.25 -10.58
N CYS A 294 -14.44 -25.48 -10.09
CA CYS A 294 -14.20 -26.00 -8.73
C CYS A 294 -13.34 -25.09 -7.84
N CYS A 295 -12.94 -23.91 -8.30
CA CYS A 295 -12.21 -22.89 -7.54
C CYS A 295 -10.98 -23.43 -6.80
N VAL A 296 -10.11 -24.18 -7.51
CA VAL A 296 -8.83 -24.68 -6.98
C VAL A 296 -7.68 -24.04 -7.71
N THR A 297 -6.73 -23.48 -6.95
CA THR A 297 -5.54 -22.84 -7.52
C THR A 297 -4.27 -23.28 -6.81
N LEU A 298 -3.15 -23.23 -7.56
CA LEU A 298 -1.82 -23.47 -7.00
C LEU A 298 -1.37 -22.26 -6.18
N VAL A 299 -0.83 -22.49 -4.98
CA VAL A 299 -0.11 -21.48 -4.22
C VAL A 299 1.29 -21.32 -4.83
N ARG A 300 1.53 -20.19 -5.47
CA ARG A 300 2.77 -19.91 -6.20
C ARG A 300 3.81 -19.30 -5.30
N THR A 301 5.08 -19.57 -5.58
CA THR A 301 6.22 -18.91 -4.96
C THR A 301 6.42 -17.51 -5.56
N ILE A 302 7.15 -16.64 -4.85
CA ILE A 302 7.50 -15.29 -5.36
C ILE A 302 8.30 -15.39 -6.67
N SER A 303 9.20 -16.37 -6.80
CA SER A 303 9.97 -16.58 -8.04
C SER A 303 9.10 -16.96 -9.23
N GLU A 304 8.06 -17.78 -9.02
CA GLU A 304 7.11 -18.14 -10.08
C GLU A 304 6.25 -16.94 -10.50
N VAL A 305 5.86 -16.08 -9.56
CA VAL A 305 5.16 -14.83 -9.88
C VAL A 305 6.07 -13.86 -10.61
N ALA A 306 7.31 -13.70 -10.16
CA ALA A 306 8.28 -12.80 -10.76
C ALA A 306 8.61 -13.15 -12.23
N ALA A 307 8.61 -14.46 -12.57
CA ALA A 307 8.87 -14.91 -13.94
C ALA A 307 7.81 -14.46 -14.98
N GLU A 308 6.60 -14.09 -14.52
CA GLU A 308 5.50 -13.64 -15.39
C GLU A 308 5.31 -12.12 -15.37
N LEU A 309 5.93 -11.43 -14.41
CA LEU A 309 5.84 -9.98 -14.33
C LEU A 309 6.78 -9.33 -15.36
N PRO A 310 6.37 -8.21 -15.97
CA PRO A 310 7.28 -7.42 -16.78
C PRO A 310 8.46 -6.95 -15.95
N ASP A 311 9.62 -6.75 -16.57
CA ASP A 311 10.77 -6.12 -15.93
C ASP A 311 10.37 -4.69 -15.52
N LEU A 312 10.05 -4.55 -14.24
CA LEU A 312 9.64 -3.29 -13.65
C LEU A 312 10.84 -2.43 -13.23
N ASP A 313 12.06 -2.93 -13.36
CA ASP A 313 13.30 -2.27 -12.92
C ASP A 313 14.04 -1.57 -14.09
N ALA A 314 13.41 -1.46 -15.26
CA ALA A 314 14.03 -0.92 -16.48
C ALA A 314 14.49 0.55 -16.39
N ALA A 315 13.95 1.36 -15.44
CA ALA A 315 14.39 2.73 -15.20
C ALA A 315 15.04 2.87 -13.82
N PRO A 316 16.25 3.45 -13.72
CA PRO A 316 16.87 3.69 -12.42
C PRO A 316 16.10 4.75 -11.62
N PRO A 317 16.17 4.72 -10.27
CA PRO A 317 15.66 5.80 -9.45
C PRO A 317 16.54 7.04 -9.63
N PRO A 318 16.02 8.25 -9.39
CA PRO A 318 16.85 9.46 -9.47
C PRO A 318 17.94 9.45 -8.39
N ALA A 319 19.12 9.95 -8.71
CA ALA A 319 20.13 10.26 -7.72
C ALA A 319 19.64 11.37 -6.76
N LEU A 320 20.17 11.42 -5.55
CA LEU A 320 19.77 12.43 -4.57
C LEU A 320 20.07 13.84 -5.11
N GLY A 321 19.06 14.67 -5.26
CA GLY A 321 19.16 16.04 -5.75
C GLY A 321 19.38 16.16 -7.26
N GLU A 322 19.29 15.09 -8.03
CA GLU A 322 19.56 15.07 -9.48
C GLU A 322 18.84 16.18 -10.25
N HIS A 323 17.64 16.54 -9.83
CA HIS A 323 16.80 17.50 -10.52
C HIS A 323 16.73 18.88 -9.82
N THR A 324 17.49 19.08 -8.73
CA THR A 324 17.40 20.28 -7.88
C THR A 324 17.60 21.56 -8.68
N ARG A 325 18.67 21.65 -9.48
CA ARG A 325 18.96 22.84 -10.31
C ARG A 325 17.85 23.09 -11.34
N GLN A 326 17.45 22.05 -12.05
CA GLN A 326 16.42 22.15 -13.09
C GLN A 326 15.08 22.66 -12.53
N VAL A 327 14.66 22.11 -11.40
CA VAL A 327 13.36 22.44 -10.80
C VAL A 327 13.37 23.86 -10.25
N PHE A 328 14.38 24.25 -9.48
CA PHE A 328 14.44 25.62 -8.93
C PHE A 328 14.71 26.71 -9.98
N SER A 329 15.45 26.41 -11.05
CA SER A 329 15.57 27.37 -12.17
C SER A 329 14.22 27.65 -12.83
N ARG A 330 13.34 26.65 -12.95
CA ARG A 330 11.97 26.84 -13.46
C ARG A 330 11.11 27.71 -12.53
N CYS A 331 11.44 27.74 -11.25
CA CYS A 331 10.80 28.62 -10.26
C CYS A 331 11.41 30.01 -10.19
N GLY A 332 12.35 30.34 -11.08
CA GLY A 332 12.93 31.70 -11.21
C GLY A 332 14.22 31.95 -10.45
N LEU A 333 14.81 30.92 -9.78
CA LEU A 333 16.11 31.08 -9.15
C LEU A 333 17.21 31.17 -10.22
N SER A 334 18.10 32.13 -10.07
CA SER A 334 19.27 32.29 -10.93
C SER A 334 20.33 31.20 -10.63
N THR A 335 21.19 30.93 -11.59
CA THR A 335 22.31 30.00 -11.42
C THR A 335 23.19 30.39 -10.22
N THR A 336 23.46 31.67 -10.04
CA THR A 336 24.27 32.18 -8.93
C THR A 336 23.64 31.91 -7.56
N GLU A 337 22.32 32.11 -7.41
CA GLU A 337 21.59 31.77 -6.18
C GLU A 337 21.60 30.26 -5.89
N ILE A 338 21.41 29.45 -6.89
CA ILE A 338 21.45 27.97 -6.77
C ILE A 338 22.84 27.52 -6.31
N GLU A 339 23.92 28.07 -6.88
CA GLU A 339 25.30 27.77 -6.48
C GLU A 339 25.61 28.21 -5.06
N GLU A 340 25.10 29.38 -4.65
CA GLU A 340 25.26 29.86 -3.27
C GLU A 340 24.56 28.97 -2.27
N LEU A 341 23.30 28.58 -2.55
CA LEU A 341 22.52 27.67 -1.70
C LEU A 341 23.19 26.29 -1.59
N ALA A 342 23.79 25.79 -2.67
CA ALA A 342 24.54 24.55 -2.66
C ALA A 342 25.82 24.65 -1.80
N ARG A 343 26.57 25.77 -1.89
CA ARG A 343 27.74 26.01 -1.03
C ARG A 343 27.38 26.08 0.45
N GLN A 344 26.23 26.62 0.78
CA GLN A 344 25.69 26.69 2.14
C GLN A 344 25.12 25.33 2.63
N GLY A 345 25.01 24.33 1.77
CA GLY A 345 24.43 23.03 2.10
C GLY A 345 22.89 23.07 2.28
N VAL A 346 22.24 24.13 1.80
CA VAL A 346 20.76 24.26 1.82
C VAL A 346 20.12 23.35 0.78
N ILE A 347 20.78 23.17 -0.34
CA ILE A 347 20.43 22.24 -1.42
C ILE A 347 21.64 21.40 -1.82
N ARG A 348 21.39 20.37 -2.63
CA ARG A 348 22.44 19.53 -3.22
C ARG A 348 22.35 19.53 -4.73
#